data_16de511bcc6cf50f721564ab8efec66f
#
_entry.id   16de511bcc6cf50f721564ab8efec66f
#
_cell.length_a   1.000
_cell.length_b   1.000
_cell.length_c   1.000
_cell.angle_alpha   90.00
_cell.angle_beta   90.00
_cell.angle_gamma   90.00
#
_symmetry.space_group_name_H-M   'P 1'
#
loop_
_entity.id
_entity.type
_entity.pdbx_description
1 polymer ?
#
loop_
_entity_poly.entity_id
_entity_poly.type
_entity_poly.pdbx_seq_one_letter_code
_entity_poly.pdbx_strand_id
1 'polypeptide(L)'
;NYGLTTTDLNTTFDAAREIGLAPSPLSAIIEALNTTYCKSIGVEYQYIHNPQERDWFTKRLQQNHNKPQFSKEEKLQILNKLNEATSFENFLHTKYVGQKRFSLEGNDALIAGLDFMVEAAAEQGVKHVVLGMAHRGRLNVLTNVFGKNPKDIFSEFDGKDYEMDDWFDGDVKYHLGITTQRTTRAGKTVDMNLVPNPSHLESVDAVVGGITRAKQD
;
A
#
# COMPACT_ATOMS: atom_id res chain seq x y z
N ASN A 1 -26.76 -24.56 -2.05
CA ASN A 1 -27.82 -25.49 -2.47
C ASN A 1 -29.19 -24.84 -2.32
N TYR A 2 -29.46 -23.85 -3.17
CA TYR A 2 -30.73 -23.09 -3.16
C TYR A 2 -31.64 -23.50 -4.31
N GLY A 3 -31.43 -24.70 -4.88
CA GLY A 3 -32.29 -25.30 -5.92
C GLY A 3 -32.03 -24.72 -7.34
N LEU A 4 -31.11 -23.80 -7.52
CA LEU A 4 -30.76 -23.28 -8.83
C LEU A 4 -29.90 -24.30 -9.61
N THR A 5 -30.15 -24.41 -10.90
CA THR A 5 -29.51 -25.36 -11.80
C THR A 5 -29.04 -24.65 -13.09
N THR A 6 -28.37 -25.37 -13.97
CA THR A 6 -27.95 -24.84 -15.27
C THR A 6 -29.13 -24.40 -16.15
N THR A 7 -30.33 -24.91 -15.91
CA THR A 7 -31.55 -24.51 -16.65
C THR A 7 -32.01 -23.10 -16.26
N ASP A 8 -31.61 -22.60 -15.10
CA ASP A 8 -31.98 -21.27 -14.58
C ASP A 8 -31.06 -20.13 -15.07
N LEU A 9 -29.96 -20.44 -15.77
CA LEU A 9 -28.97 -19.46 -16.22
C LEU A 9 -29.57 -18.32 -17.06
N ASN A 10 -30.62 -18.59 -17.81
CA ASN A 10 -31.31 -17.59 -18.64
C ASN A 10 -32.51 -16.95 -17.94
N THR A 11 -32.87 -17.42 -16.74
CA THR A 11 -33.99 -16.86 -15.98
C THR A 11 -33.58 -15.50 -15.41
N THR A 12 -34.43 -14.49 -15.61
CA THR A 12 -34.21 -13.12 -15.10
C THR A 12 -34.63 -13.01 -13.64
N PHE A 13 -33.75 -12.46 -12.83
CA PHE A 13 -33.98 -12.22 -11.41
C PHE A 13 -33.91 -10.72 -11.08
N ASP A 14 -34.83 -10.25 -10.27
CA ASP A 14 -34.84 -8.86 -9.76
C ASP A 14 -33.72 -8.60 -8.74
N ALA A 15 -33.25 -9.65 -8.05
CA ALA A 15 -32.13 -9.63 -7.13
C ALA A 15 -30.82 -9.06 -7.74
N ALA A 16 -30.71 -9.01 -9.07
CA ALA A 16 -29.61 -8.30 -9.76
C ALA A 16 -29.46 -6.85 -9.32
N ARG A 17 -30.52 -6.19 -8.85
CA ARG A 17 -30.50 -4.81 -8.33
C ARG A 17 -29.63 -4.67 -7.09
N GLU A 18 -29.51 -5.70 -6.28
CA GLU A 18 -28.69 -5.69 -5.06
C GLU A 18 -27.20 -5.55 -5.38
N ILE A 19 -26.79 -5.93 -6.59
CA ILE A 19 -25.41 -5.80 -7.08
C ILE A 19 -25.25 -4.71 -8.16
N GLY A 20 -26.21 -3.77 -8.22
CA GLY A 20 -26.16 -2.62 -9.11
C GLY A 20 -26.52 -2.89 -10.57
N LEU A 21 -27.09 -4.06 -10.89
CA LEU A 21 -27.57 -4.38 -12.22
C LEU A 21 -29.09 -4.11 -12.33
N ALA A 22 -29.59 -3.87 -13.54
CA ALA A 22 -31.01 -4.01 -13.83
C ALA A 22 -31.43 -5.49 -13.66
N PRO A 23 -32.73 -5.82 -13.60
CA PRO A 23 -33.18 -7.21 -13.61
C PRO A 23 -32.49 -7.98 -14.75
N SER A 24 -31.76 -9.03 -14.41
CA SER A 24 -30.81 -9.67 -15.32
C SER A 24 -30.86 -11.20 -15.21
N PRO A 25 -30.47 -11.93 -16.27
CA PRO A 25 -30.30 -13.36 -16.22
C PRO A 25 -29.31 -13.80 -15.13
N LEU A 26 -29.55 -14.99 -14.55
CA LEU A 26 -28.65 -15.56 -13.53
C LEU A 26 -27.19 -15.62 -14.02
N SER A 27 -26.96 -15.94 -15.29
CA SER A 27 -25.61 -15.94 -15.88
C SER A 27 -24.91 -14.59 -15.77
N ALA A 28 -25.62 -13.49 -16.01
CA ALA A 28 -25.06 -12.14 -15.89
C ALA A 28 -24.78 -11.78 -14.42
N ILE A 29 -25.63 -12.18 -13.50
CA ILE A 29 -25.44 -12.01 -12.06
C ILE A 29 -24.17 -12.76 -11.61
N ILE A 30 -24.01 -14.01 -12.01
CA ILE A 30 -22.84 -14.84 -11.69
C ILE A 30 -21.57 -14.19 -12.26
N GLU A 31 -21.59 -13.71 -13.49
CA GLU A 31 -20.44 -13.05 -14.11
C GLU A 31 -20.06 -11.76 -13.36
N ALA A 32 -21.04 -10.93 -12.99
CA ALA A 32 -20.80 -9.72 -12.22
C ALA A 32 -20.18 -10.03 -10.85
N LEU A 33 -20.70 -11.02 -10.13
CA LEU A 33 -20.16 -11.45 -8.83
C LEU A 33 -18.75 -12.03 -8.97
N ASN A 34 -18.52 -12.89 -9.96
CA ASN A 34 -17.19 -13.43 -10.24
C ASN A 34 -16.20 -12.32 -10.59
N THR A 35 -16.62 -11.33 -11.38
CA THR A 35 -15.78 -10.20 -11.74
C THR A 35 -15.44 -9.35 -10.53
N THR A 36 -16.40 -9.12 -9.65
CA THR A 36 -16.22 -8.27 -8.45
C THR A 36 -15.37 -8.95 -7.38
N TYR A 37 -15.60 -10.23 -7.10
CA TYR A 37 -15.06 -10.91 -5.92
C TYR A 37 -14.04 -12.00 -6.19
N CYS A 38 -13.96 -12.53 -7.43
CA CYS A 38 -13.15 -13.71 -7.75
C CYS A 38 -12.05 -13.44 -8.80
N LYS A 39 -11.73 -12.19 -9.08
CA LYS A 39 -10.61 -11.82 -9.98
C LYS A 39 -9.33 -11.57 -9.20
N SER A 40 -8.45 -10.71 -9.71
CA SER A 40 -7.10 -10.52 -9.21
C SER A 40 -6.98 -9.59 -7.99
N ILE A 41 -8.05 -8.91 -7.59
CA ILE A 41 -8.05 -8.03 -6.42
C ILE A 41 -9.01 -8.61 -5.38
N GLY A 42 -8.47 -8.99 -4.22
CA GLY A 42 -9.25 -9.37 -3.04
C GLY A 42 -9.33 -8.21 -2.06
N VAL A 43 -10.49 -8.04 -1.43
CA VAL A 43 -10.69 -7.03 -0.39
C VAL A 43 -11.30 -7.71 0.83
N GLU A 44 -10.60 -7.64 1.96
CA GLU A 44 -11.04 -8.20 3.23
C GLU A 44 -11.74 -7.11 4.05
N TYR A 45 -13.08 -7.17 4.15
CA TYR A 45 -13.87 -6.19 4.90
C TYR A 45 -15.02 -6.82 5.70
N GLN A 46 -15.22 -8.11 5.57
CA GLN A 46 -16.35 -8.80 6.24
C GLN A 46 -16.23 -8.83 7.78
N TYR A 47 -15.01 -8.63 8.31
CA TYR A 47 -14.76 -8.52 9.75
C TYR A 47 -15.22 -7.18 10.35
N ILE A 48 -15.56 -6.19 9.54
CA ILE A 48 -16.06 -4.90 10.01
C ILE A 48 -17.40 -5.09 10.70
N HIS A 49 -17.47 -4.78 11.99
CA HIS A 49 -18.67 -4.99 12.80
C HIS A 49 -19.78 -3.96 12.50
N ASN A 50 -19.42 -2.74 12.12
CA ASN A 50 -20.40 -1.73 11.75
C ASN A 50 -21.06 -2.07 10.42
N PRO A 51 -22.39 -2.34 10.39
CA PRO A 51 -23.07 -2.71 9.15
C PRO A 51 -23.03 -1.61 8.08
N GLN A 52 -23.10 -0.35 8.48
CA GLN A 52 -23.10 0.79 7.55
C GLN A 52 -21.75 0.92 6.82
N GLU A 53 -20.65 0.74 7.53
CA GLU A 53 -19.31 0.73 6.95
C GLU A 53 -19.13 -0.46 6.00
N ARG A 54 -19.57 -1.66 6.42
CA ARG A 54 -19.49 -2.86 5.59
C ARG A 54 -20.32 -2.72 4.32
N ASP A 55 -21.53 -2.17 4.41
CA ASP A 55 -22.40 -1.91 3.25
C ASP A 55 -21.79 -0.87 2.31
N TRP A 56 -21.06 0.12 2.84
CA TRP A 56 -20.34 1.08 2.03
C TRP A 56 -19.27 0.39 1.17
N PHE A 57 -18.46 -0.50 1.76
CA PHE A 57 -17.48 -1.29 1.01
C PHE A 57 -18.13 -2.17 -0.06
N THR A 58 -19.21 -2.88 0.31
CA THR A 58 -19.97 -3.71 -0.62
C THR A 58 -20.44 -2.91 -1.84
N LYS A 59 -21.11 -1.78 -1.60
CA LYS A 59 -21.59 -0.90 -2.67
C LYS A 59 -20.44 -0.35 -3.52
N ARG A 60 -19.36 0.06 -2.88
CA ARG A 60 -18.17 0.60 -3.58
C ARG A 60 -17.55 -0.42 -4.51
N LEU A 61 -17.41 -1.68 -4.08
CA LEU A 61 -16.86 -2.76 -4.89
C LEU A 61 -17.79 -3.13 -6.06
N GLN A 62 -19.09 -3.16 -5.80
CA GLN A 62 -20.09 -3.54 -6.81
C GLN A 62 -20.26 -2.45 -7.88
N GLN A 63 -20.14 -1.19 -7.54
CA GLN A 63 -20.31 -0.05 -8.45
C GLN A 63 -19.43 -0.12 -9.71
N ASN A 64 -18.21 -0.60 -9.57
CA ASN A 64 -17.25 -0.71 -10.67
C ASN A 64 -16.75 -2.16 -10.88
N HIS A 65 -17.43 -3.13 -10.29
CA HIS A 65 -17.06 -4.55 -10.30
C HIS A 65 -15.59 -4.77 -9.88
N ASN A 66 -15.14 -4.01 -8.87
CA ASN A 66 -13.75 -4.03 -8.37
C ASN A 66 -12.70 -3.83 -9.50
N LYS A 67 -13.06 -3.04 -10.51
CA LYS A 67 -12.19 -2.64 -11.62
C LYS A 67 -11.91 -1.14 -11.53
N PRO A 68 -10.81 -0.73 -10.87
CA PRO A 68 -10.47 0.68 -10.79
C PRO A 68 -10.20 1.24 -12.20
N GLN A 69 -10.70 2.45 -12.44
CA GLN A 69 -10.45 3.18 -13.67
C GLN A 69 -9.38 4.23 -13.37
N PHE A 70 -8.24 4.12 -14.04
CA PHE A 70 -7.16 5.08 -13.94
C PHE A 70 -7.09 5.95 -15.19
N SER A 71 -6.90 7.25 -15.00
CA SER A 71 -6.56 8.18 -16.08
C SER A 71 -5.20 7.83 -16.69
N LYS A 72 -4.87 8.48 -17.82
CA LYS A 72 -3.56 8.30 -18.44
C LYS A 72 -2.44 8.79 -17.52
N GLU A 73 -2.67 9.89 -16.86
CA GLU A 73 -1.75 10.54 -15.92
C GLU A 73 -1.46 9.63 -14.71
N GLU A 74 -2.51 9.05 -14.11
CA GLU A 74 -2.37 8.09 -13.02
C GLU A 74 -1.61 6.83 -13.45
N LYS A 75 -1.90 6.30 -14.64
CA LYS A 75 -1.16 5.15 -15.19
C LYS A 75 0.32 5.43 -15.41
N LEU A 76 0.65 6.61 -15.93
CA LEU A 76 2.05 7.04 -16.10
C LEU A 76 2.75 7.17 -14.76
N GLN A 77 2.05 7.68 -13.75
CA GLN A 77 2.59 7.80 -12.41
C GLN A 77 2.83 6.43 -11.74
N ILE A 78 1.87 5.51 -11.86
CA ILE A 78 2.06 4.13 -11.41
C ILE A 78 3.30 3.52 -12.08
N LEU A 79 3.42 3.68 -13.40
CA LEU A 79 4.57 3.19 -14.16
C LEU A 79 5.89 3.80 -13.66
N ASN A 80 5.92 5.12 -13.43
CA ASN A 80 7.11 5.78 -12.90
C ASN A 80 7.50 5.23 -11.53
N LYS A 81 6.53 5.05 -10.62
CA LYS A 81 6.80 4.49 -9.30
C LYS A 81 7.26 3.03 -9.35
N LEU A 82 6.72 2.24 -10.25
CA LEU A 82 7.21 0.89 -10.50
C LEU A 82 8.65 0.88 -11.04
N ASN A 83 8.96 1.79 -11.97
CA ASN A 83 10.31 1.95 -12.50
C ASN A 83 11.31 2.40 -11.42
N GLU A 84 10.93 3.36 -10.56
CA GLU A 84 11.76 3.78 -9.43
C GLU A 84 12.05 2.59 -8.50
N ALA A 85 11.02 1.82 -8.13
CA ALA A 85 11.16 0.65 -7.27
C ALA A 85 12.08 -0.41 -7.86
N THR A 86 11.82 -0.83 -9.10
CA THR A 86 12.58 -1.89 -9.78
C THR A 86 14.02 -1.46 -10.11
N SER A 87 14.22 -0.21 -10.50
CA SER A 87 15.56 0.33 -10.78
C SER A 87 16.42 0.38 -9.53
N PHE A 88 15.85 0.76 -8.39
CA PHE A 88 16.55 0.76 -7.10
C PHE A 88 16.98 -0.66 -6.70
N GLU A 89 16.07 -1.65 -6.80
CA GLU A 89 16.38 -3.05 -6.49
C GLU A 89 17.46 -3.61 -7.43
N ASN A 90 17.35 -3.36 -8.72
CA ASN A 90 18.33 -3.80 -9.72
C ASN A 90 19.71 -3.18 -9.49
N PHE A 91 19.75 -1.90 -9.15
CA PHE A 91 21.02 -1.23 -8.82
C PHE A 91 21.68 -1.87 -7.61
N LEU A 92 20.96 -2.07 -6.51
CA LEU A 92 21.50 -2.71 -5.32
C LEU A 92 21.93 -4.15 -5.60
N HIS A 93 21.18 -4.90 -6.39
CA HIS A 93 21.52 -6.26 -6.78
C HIS A 93 22.84 -6.33 -7.55
N THR A 94 23.04 -5.41 -8.47
CA THR A 94 24.22 -5.41 -9.35
C THR A 94 25.45 -4.83 -8.66
N LYS A 95 25.27 -3.77 -7.87
CA LYS A 95 26.38 -3.06 -7.25
C LYS A 95 26.89 -3.72 -5.97
N TYR A 96 25.97 -4.29 -5.16
CA TYR A 96 26.27 -4.81 -3.82
C TYR A 96 26.00 -6.32 -3.75
N VAL A 97 26.66 -7.06 -4.61
CA VAL A 97 26.52 -8.52 -4.73
C VAL A 97 26.86 -9.19 -3.39
N GLY A 98 26.00 -10.11 -2.96
CA GLY A 98 26.18 -10.88 -1.72
C GLY A 98 25.84 -10.16 -0.42
N GLN A 99 25.54 -8.86 -0.47
CA GLN A 99 25.10 -8.14 0.72
C GLN A 99 23.58 -8.30 0.97
N LYS A 100 23.20 -8.37 2.25
CA LYS A 100 21.78 -8.37 2.64
C LYS A 100 21.15 -7.04 2.27
N ARG A 101 20.05 -7.06 1.53
CA ARG A 101 19.28 -5.86 1.15
C ARG A 101 17.80 -5.97 1.42
N PHE A 102 17.32 -7.18 1.76
CA PHE A 102 15.90 -7.46 1.98
C PHE A 102 15.02 -6.86 0.89
N SER A 103 15.25 -7.32 -0.33
CA SER A 103 14.64 -6.81 -1.55
C SER A 103 13.11 -6.78 -1.50
N LEU A 104 12.55 -5.76 -2.15
CA LEU A 104 11.10 -5.62 -2.39
C LEU A 104 10.62 -6.42 -3.61
N GLU A 105 11.52 -6.99 -4.39
CA GLU A 105 11.19 -7.74 -5.61
C GLU A 105 9.99 -8.65 -5.47
N GLY A 106 9.04 -8.54 -6.40
CA GLY A 106 7.75 -9.25 -6.35
C GLY A 106 6.63 -8.48 -5.64
N ASN A 107 6.96 -7.41 -4.90
CA ASN A 107 6.00 -6.51 -4.24
C ASN A 107 6.21 -5.04 -4.65
N ASP A 108 6.72 -4.80 -5.84
CA ASP A 108 7.07 -3.46 -6.34
C ASP A 108 5.88 -2.50 -6.36
N ALA A 109 4.67 -3.04 -6.51
CA ALA A 109 3.42 -2.29 -6.45
C ALA A 109 3.19 -1.58 -5.10
N LEU A 110 3.85 -2.01 -4.01
CA LEU A 110 3.78 -1.34 -2.71
C LEU A 110 4.22 0.12 -2.80
N ILE A 111 5.26 0.42 -3.58
CA ILE A 111 5.77 1.79 -3.73
C ILE A 111 4.73 2.70 -4.38
N ALA A 112 4.12 2.24 -5.47
CA ALA A 112 3.03 2.98 -6.12
C ALA A 112 1.81 3.11 -5.19
N GLY A 113 1.45 2.05 -4.48
CA GLY A 113 0.32 2.04 -3.54
C GLY A 113 0.51 3.03 -2.40
N LEU A 114 1.67 3.05 -1.74
CA LEU A 114 1.98 3.99 -0.66
C LEU A 114 2.02 5.44 -1.18
N ASP A 115 2.58 5.68 -2.37
CA ASP A 115 2.57 7.00 -2.99
C ASP A 115 1.15 7.53 -3.16
N PHE A 116 0.25 6.73 -3.75
CA PHE A 116 -1.15 7.10 -3.93
C PHE A 116 -1.91 7.26 -2.61
N MET A 117 -1.65 6.41 -1.62
CA MET A 117 -2.27 6.52 -0.30
C MET A 117 -1.93 7.86 0.37
N VAL A 118 -0.66 8.28 0.34
CA VAL A 118 -0.23 9.55 0.93
C VAL A 118 -0.88 10.73 0.20
N GLU A 119 -0.91 10.71 -1.13
CA GLU A 119 -1.57 11.75 -1.93
C GLU A 119 -3.06 11.86 -1.60
N ALA A 120 -3.79 10.74 -1.64
CA ALA A 120 -5.23 10.71 -1.35
C ALA A 120 -5.54 11.09 0.10
N ALA A 121 -4.73 10.65 1.06
CA ALA A 121 -4.89 11.01 2.46
C ALA A 121 -4.71 12.53 2.68
N ALA A 122 -3.70 13.12 2.04
CA ALA A 122 -3.46 14.56 2.11
C ALA A 122 -4.61 15.38 1.52
N GLU A 123 -5.21 14.94 0.43
CA GLU A 123 -6.41 15.57 -0.15
C GLU A 123 -7.59 15.54 0.83
N GLN A 124 -7.71 14.49 1.64
CA GLN A 124 -8.71 14.35 2.70
C GLN A 124 -8.34 15.12 4.00
N GLY A 125 -7.23 15.85 4.00
CA GLY A 125 -6.81 16.69 5.13
C GLY A 125 -5.94 15.98 6.17
N VAL A 126 -5.42 14.79 5.88
CA VAL A 126 -4.44 14.12 6.73
C VAL A 126 -3.14 14.90 6.73
N LYS A 127 -2.63 15.22 7.91
CA LYS A 127 -1.40 16.01 8.12
C LYS A 127 -0.20 15.16 8.51
N HIS A 128 -0.44 14.00 9.11
CA HIS A 128 0.61 13.13 9.63
C HIS A 128 0.39 11.69 9.14
N VAL A 129 1.46 11.07 8.67
CA VAL A 129 1.51 9.64 8.32
C VAL A 129 2.59 8.99 9.15
N VAL A 130 2.22 7.98 9.93
CA VAL A 130 3.14 7.17 10.72
C VAL A 130 3.15 5.76 10.15
N LEU A 131 4.31 5.29 9.73
CA LEU A 131 4.48 3.97 9.11
C LEU A 131 5.38 3.09 9.98
N GLY A 132 4.92 1.91 10.32
CA GLY A 132 5.72 0.81 10.85
C GLY A 132 5.83 -0.30 9.81
N MET A 133 7.01 -0.85 9.63
CA MET A 133 7.23 -1.95 8.71
C MET A 133 8.45 -2.78 9.11
N ALA A 134 8.45 -4.06 8.74
CA ALA A 134 9.62 -4.91 8.84
C ALA A 134 10.71 -4.50 7.84
N HIS A 135 11.82 -5.25 7.81
CA HIS A 135 13.00 -4.94 6.99
C HIS A 135 12.78 -5.10 5.48
N ARG A 136 11.89 -6.01 5.05
CA ARG A 136 11.69 -6.29 3.62
C ARG A 136 11.10 -5.10 2.87
N GLY A 137 11.83 -4.64 1.87
CA GLY A 137 11.48 -3.46 1.08
C GLY A 137 11.74 -2.12 1.76
N ARG A 138 12.27 -2.11 2.99
CA ARG A 138 12.42 -0.89 3.78
C ARG A 138 13.34 0.14 3.12
N LEU A 139 14.45 -0.27 2.53
CA LEU A 139 15.37 0.64 1.82
C LEU A 139 14.68 1.31 0.62
N ASN A 140 13.86 0.56 -0.10
CA ASN A 140 13.08 1.09 -1.21
C ASN A 140 12.02 2.09 -0.75
N VAL A 141 11.31 1.78 0.35
CA VAL A 141 10.33 2.70 0.96
C VAL A 141 11.02 3.97 1.46
N LEU A 142 12.17 3.86 2.14
CA LEU A 142 12.97 5.01 2.58
C LEU A 142 13.30 5.95 1.42
N THR A 143 13.74 5.40 0.29
CA THR A 143 14.12 6.19 -0.89
C THR A 143 12.91 6.72 -1.65
N ASN A 144 12.02 5.84 -2.10
CA ASN A 144 11.01 6.16 -3.11
C ASN A 144 9.67 6.66 -2.53
N VAL A 145 9.46 6.51 -1.21
CA VAL A 145 8.26 7.02 -0.53
C VAL A 145 8.63 8.16 0.42
N PHE A 146 9.68 7.99 1.24
CA PHE A 146 10.09 8.99 2.23
C PHE A 146 11.12 9.98 1.72
N GLY A 147 11.73 9.74 0.55
CA GLY A 147 12.67 10.67 -0.08
C GLY A 147 14.08 10.70 0.57
N LYS A 148 14.45 9.62 1.32
CA LYS A 148 15.85 9.50 1.80
C LYS A 148 16.79 9.47 0.60
N ASN A 149 17.87 10.26 0.67
CA ASN A 149 18.82 10.31 -0.42
C ASN A 149 19.48 8.93 -0.64
N PRO A 150 19.44 8.38 -1.85
CA PRO A 150 20.09 7.09 -2.15
C PRO A 150 21.58 7.05 -1.81
N LYS A 151 22.29 8.19 -1.89
CA LYS A 151 23.71 8.28 -1.49
C LYS A 151 23.94 7.87 -0.05
N ASP A 152 23.02 8.25 0.85
CA ASP A 152 23.15 7.91 2.27
C ASP A 152 23.07 6.41 2.47
N ILE A 153 22.09 5.78 1.77
CA ILE A 153 21.94 4.32 1.80
C ILE A 153 23.15 3.62 1.18
N PHE A 154 23.68 4.14 0.08
CA PHE A 154 24.86 3.55 -0.59
C PHE A 154 26.11 3.67 0.23
N SER A 155 26.31 4.78 0.94
CA SER A 155 27.43 4.98 1.86
C SER A 155 27.42 3.95 2.98
N GLU A 156 26.24 3.61 3.51
CA GLU A 156 26.08 2.54 4.50
C GLU A 156 26.47 1.15 3.96
N PHE A 157 26.25 0.89 2.65
CA PHE A 157 26.70 -0.32 2.00
C PHE A 157 28.22 -0.35 1.75
N ASP A 158 28.82 0.80 1.48
CA ASP A 158 30.25 0.94 1.23
C ASP A 158 31.08 0.89 2.53
N GLY A 159 30.45 0.69 3.69
CA GLY A 159 31.12 0.62 5.00
C GLY A 159 31.74 1.95 5.43
N LYS A 160 31.29 3.05 4.84
CA LYS A 160 31.62 4.38 5.36
C LYS A 160 30.68 4.60 6.55
N ASP A 161 31.20 4.21 7.72
CA ASP A 161 30.59 4.62 8.96
C ASP A 161 30.47 6.14 8.93
N TYR A 162 29.26 6.66 9.00
CA TYR A 162 29.11 8.03 9.44
C TYR A 162 29.82 8.10 10.79
N GLU A 163 30.61 9.14 11.02
CA GLU A 163 30.97 9.57 12.35
C GLU A 163 29.65 9.92 13.07
N MET A 164 28.93 8.89 13.46
CA MET A 164 27.80 9.03 14.38
C MET A 164 28.43 9.21 15.75
N ASP A 165 28.06 10.32 16.39
CA ASP A 165 28.38 10.57 17.79
C ASP A 165 28.36 9.27 18.60
N ASP A 166 29.33 9.08 19.48
CA ASP A 166 29.59 7.89 20.32
C ASP A 166 28.40 7.33 21.15
N TRP A 167 27.21 7.80 20.88
CA TRP A 167 25.98 7.49 21.60
C TRP A 167 25.02 6.51 20.88
N PHE A 168 25.31 6.16 19.63
CA PHE A 168 24.50 5.19 18.88
C PHE A 168 25.32 3.94 18.57
N ASP A 169 25.14 2.94 19.41
CA ASP A 169 25.58 1.58 19.11
C ASP A 169 24.81 1.07 17.88
N GLY A 170 25.56 0.89 16.77
CA GLY A 170 25.03 0.82 15.41
C GLY A 170 23.88 -0.13 15.20
N ASP A 171 22.70 0.41 15.05
CA ASP A 171 21.59 -0.37 14.49
C ASP A 171 21.84 -0.64 13.00
N VAL A 172 21.39 -1.79 12.55
CA VAL A 172 21.56 -2.17 11.15
C VAL A 172 20.72 -1.27 10.23
N LYS A 173 21.28 -0.93 9.09
CA LYS A 173 20.66 -0.04 8.08
C LYS A 173 19.17 -0.34 7.76
N TYR A 174 18.75 -1.60 7.95
CA TYR A 174 17.38 -2.05 7.67
C TYR A 174 16.37 -1.72 8.77
N HIS A 175 16.82 -1.20 9.90
CA HIS A 175 15.95 -0.83 11.04
C HIS A 175 15.83 0.68 11.23
N LEU A 176 16.68 1.45 10.57
CA LEU A 176 16.67 2.91 10.68
C LEU A 176 15.33 3.50 10.28
N GLY A 177 14.87 4.47 11.07
CA GLY A 177 13.70 5.28 10.79
C GLY A 177 14.06 6.58 10.07
N ILE A 178 13.03 7.34 9.70
CA ILE A 178 13.17 8.68 9.18
C ILE A 178 11.94 9.51 9.49
N THR A 179 12.13 10.77 9.85
CA THR A 179 11.07 11.78 9.86
C THR A 179 11.34 12.76 8.76
N THR A 180 10.37 12.99 7.90
CA THR A 180 10.48 13.89 6.76
C THR A 180 9.16 14.60 6.51
N GLN A 181 9.21 15.64 5.70
CA GLN A 181 8.03 16.35 5.22
C GLN A 181 7.93 16.17 3.71
N ARG A 182 6.76 15.80 3.24
CA ARG A 182 6.48 15.64 1.83
C ARG A 182 5.44 16.65 1.36
N THR A 183 5.74 17.33 0.26
CA THR A 183 4.75 18.11 -0.47
C THR A 183 4.12 17.22 -1.55
N THR A 184 2.80 17.09 -1.51
CA THR A 184 2.02 16.32 -2.48
C THR A 184 1.90 17.05 -3.80
N ARG A 185 1.46 16.36 -4.85
CA ARG A 185 1.20 16.95 -6.17
C ARG A 185 0.17 18.06 -6.14
N ALA A 186 -0.81 17.97 -5.23
CA ALA A 186 -1.81 19.00 -4.98
C ALA A 186 -1.28 20.17 -4.11
N GLY A 187 0.03 20.19 -3.80
CA GLY A 187 0.66 21.25 -2.99
C GLY A 187 0.35 21.16 -1.49
N LYS A 188 -0.20 20.04 -1.02
CA LYS A 188 -0.42 19.79 0.41
C LYS A 188 0.86 19.27 1.06
N THR A 189 1.11 19.69 2.29
CA THR A 189 2.25 19.20 3.05
C THR A 189 1.81 18.14 4.05
N VAL A 190 2.55 17.03 4.12
CA VAL A 190 2.30 15.91 5.04
C VAL A 190 3.60 15.60 5.77
N ASP A 191 3.53 15.55 7.09
CA ASP A 191 4.62 15.06 7.94
C ASP A 191 4.60 13.53 7.92
N MET A 192 5.70 12.94 7.55
CA MET A 192 5.83 11.50 7.41
C MET A 192 6.88 10.96 8.39
N ASN A 193 6.53 9.90 9.10
CA ASN A 193 7.41 9.23 10.02
C ASN A 193 7.46 7.73 9.72
N LEU A 194 8.63 7.22 9.35
CA LEU A 194 8.92 5.80 9.32
C LEU A 194 9.60 5.43 10.63
N VAL A 195 8.91 4.66 11.45
CA VAL A 195 9.36 4.31 12.79
C VAL A 195 10.56 3.36 12.73
N PRO A 196 11.64 3.57 13.49
CA PRO A 196 12.70 2.57 13.64
C PRO A 196 12.10 1.26 14.18
N ASN A 197 12.62 0.12 13.72
CA ASN A 197 12.00 -1.16 14.02
C ASN A 197 13.00 -2.32 13.98
N PRO A 198 13.05 -3.19 15.00
CA PRO A 198 13.89 -4.39 15.02
C PRO A 198 13.30 -5.57 14.21
N SER A 199 12.49 -5.31 13.18
CA SER A 199 11.85 -6.30 12.29
C SER A 199 10.74 -7.16 12.91
N HIS A 200 10.25 -6.81 14.10
CA HIS A 200 9.16 -7.49 14.78
C HIS A 200 7.92 -6.62 14.76
N LEU A 201 6.94 -6.98 13.94
CA LEU A 201 5.72 -6.17 13.73
C LEU A 201 4.92 -5.97 15.00
N GLU A 202 4.79 -6.99 15.86
CA GLU A 202 4.08 -6.88 17.14
C GLU A 202 4.70 -5.80 18.04
N SER A 203 6.01 -5.62 17.99
CA SER A 203 6.69 -4.58 18.77
C SER A 203 6.47 -3.18 18.17
N VAL A 204 6.53 -3.05 16.83
CA VAL A 204 6.38 -1.75 16.17
C VAL A 204 4.94 -1.26 16.17
N ASP A 205 3.95 -2.14 16.20
CA ASP A 205 2.53 -1.78 16.24
C ASP A 205 2.21 -0.91 17.45
N ALA A 206 2.73 -1.28 18.62
CA ALA A 206 2.56 -0.49 19.84
C ALA A 206 3.21 0.88 19.74
N VAL A 207 4.39 0.98 19.11
CA VAL A 207 5.11 2.25 18.91
C VAL A 207 4.36 3.16 17.93
N VAL A 208 3.91 2.61 16.81
CA VAL A 208 3.08 3.34 15.81
C VAL A 208 1.80 3.84 16.46
N GLY A 209 1.12 2.98 17.23
CA GLY A 209 -0.09 3.36 17.96
C GLY A 209 0.14 4.50 18.95
N GLY A 210 1.22 4.43 19.73
CA GLY A 210 1.61 5.47 20.69
C GLY A 210 1.94 6.81 20.02
N ILE A 211 2.75 6.79 18.95
CA ILE A 211 3.08 8.01 18.18
C ILE A 211 1.82 8.61 17.55
N THR A 212 0.95 7.77 16.97
CA THR A 212 -0.28 8.23 16.35
C THR A 212 -1.19 8.88 17.40
N ARG A 213 -1.35 8.25 18.55
CA ARG A 213 -2.15 8.80 19.65
C ARG A 213 -1.61 10.17 20.12
N ALA A 214 -0.30 10.29 20.32
CA ALA A 214 0.34 11.54 20.74
C ALA A 214 0.20 12.68 19.71
N LYS A 215 -0.05 12.36 18.44
CA LYS A 215 -0.31 13.36 17.39
C LYS A 215 -1.78 13.76 17.26
N GLN A 216 -2.69 12.98 17.84
CA GLN A 216 -4.12 13.26 17.86
C GLN A 216 -4.53 14.11 19.06
N ASP A 217 -3.77 14.12 20.15
CA ASP A 217 -3.94 14.93 21.34
C ASP A 217 -3.37 16.35 21.14
#